data_111a35aeac9f2d6225678b15030fa7cf
#
_entry.id   111a35aeac9f2d6225678b15030fa7cf
#
_cell.length_a   1.000
_cell.length_b   1.000
_cell.length_c   1.000
_cell.angle_alpha   90.00
_cell.angle_beta   90.00
_cell.angle_gamma   90.00
#
_symmetry.space_group_name_H-M   'P 1'
#
loop_
_entity.id
_entity.type
_entity.pdbx_description
1 polymer ?
#
loop_
_entity_poly.entity_id
_entity_poly.type
_entity_poly.pdbx_seq_one_letter_code
_entity_poly.pdbx_strand_id
1 'polypeptide(L)'
;MQKLEDLVYDKITEVIYYFLVKRIKPDMKIENVTELTEEMIITIKQKLQIEGVIIDVDETLRKDMKVIPKCNQEWLEMVMKHLKVVAVSNGRDDKIKDYCEKQGITYISNAWKPLSFGFKKACKIIDTEPEKIA
;
A
#
# COMPACT_ATOMS: atom_id res chain seq x y z
N MET A 1 -28.26 7.78 2.03
CA MET A 1 -27.90 6.49 1.39
C MET A 1 -26.41 6.24 1.41
N GLN A 2 -25.57 7.21 1.06
CA GLN A 2 -24.13 7.06 1.08
C GLN A 2 -23.55 6.68 2.47
N LYS A 3 -24.09 7.28 3.54
CA LYS A 3 -23.70 6.94 4.93
C LYS A 3 -24.01 5.49 5.35
N LEU A 4 -25.05 4.89 4.80
CA LEU A 4 -25.42 3.51 5.12
C LEU A 4 -24.53 2.53 4.39
N GLU A 5 -24.19 2.82 3.14
CA GLU A 5 -23.26 2.01 2.33
C GLU A 5 -21.87 2.03 2.94
N ASP A 6 -21.39 3.20 3.38
CA ASP A 6 -20.11 3.35 4.06
C ASP A 6 -20.08 2.57 5.38
N LEU A 7 -21.16 2.64 6.17
CA LEU A 7 -21.27 1.92 7.43
C LEU A 7 -21.29 0.40 7.24
N VAL A 8 -22.00 -0.07 6.22
CA VAL A 8 -22.04 -1.49 5.86
C VAL A 8 -20.67 -1.96 5.35
N TYR A 9 -20.03 -1.13 4.54
CA TYR A 9 -18.67 -1.40 4.05
C TYR A 9 -17.68 -1.53 5.20
N ASP A 10 -17.68 -0.58 6.13
CA ASP A 10 -16.79 -0.58 7.30
C ASP A 10 -17.00 -1.83 8.17
N LYS A 11 -18.26 -2.20 8.42
CA LYS A 11 -18.61 -3.40 9.19
C LYS A 11 -18.14 -4.69 8.51
N ILE A 12 -18.36 -4.82 7.23
CA ILE A 12 -17.93 -5.99 6.46
C ILE A 12 -16.41 -6.09 6.47
N THR A 13 -15.72 -4.96 6.26
CA THR A 13 -14.26 -4.89 6.27
C THR A 13 -13.70 -5.26 7.64
N GLU A 14 -14.29 -4.79 8.73
CA GLU A 14 -13.92 -5.18 10.10
C GLU A 14 -14.03 -6.69 10.33
N VAL A 15 -15.15 -7.28 9.93
CA VAL A 15 -15.39 -8.73 10.10
C VAL A 15 -14.38 -9.56 9.29
N ILE A 16 -14.16 -9.18 8.04
CA ILE A 16 -13.19 -9.86 7.17
C ILE A 16 -11.77 -9.70 7.71
N TYR A 17 -11.41 -8.50 8.16
CA TYR A 17 -10.12 -8.25 8.81
C TYR A 17 -9.91 -9.15 10.02
N TYR A 18 -10.91 -9.25 10.88
CA TYR A 18 -10.83 -10.10 12.07
C TYR A 18 -10.55 -11.56 11.73
N PHE A 19 -11.24 -12.12 10.75
CA PHE A 19 -11.12 -13.53 10.39
C PHE A 19 -9.92 -13.87 9.52
N LEU A 20 -9.53 -13.00 8.60
CA LEU A 20 -8.48 -13.28 7.62
C LEU A 20 -7.12 -12.72 8.03
N VAL A 21 -7.08 -11.47 8.47
CA VAL A 21 -5.80 -10.76 8.70
C VAL A 21 -5.19 -11.09 10.04
N LYS A 22 -5.98 -11.35 11.07
CA LYS A 22 -5.48 -11.71 12.40
C LYS A 22 -4.63 -12.99 12.42
N ARG A 23 -4.78 -13.84 11.42
CA ARG A 23 -4.04 -15.10 11.29
C ARG A 23 -2.73 -14.95 10.51
N ILE A 24 -2.53 -13.83 9.84
CA ILE A 24 -1.33 -13.56 9.06
C ILE A 24 -0.31 -12.86 9.95
N LYS A 25 0.86 -13.46 10.08
CA LYS A 25 1.99 -12.81 10.78
C LYS A 25 2.81 -12.05 9.76
N PRO A 26 3.11 -10.75 10.01
CA PRO A 26 4.02 -10.02 9.14
C PRO A 26 5.45 -10.53 9.32
N ASP A 27 6.23 -10.47 8.25
CA ASP A 27 7.65 -10.81 8.29
C ASP A 27 8.46 -9.79 9.09
N MET A 28 8.02 -8.54 9.08
CA MET A 28 8.63 -7.45 9.83
C MET A 28 7.57 -6.46 10.29
N LYS A 29 7.76 -5.90 11.48
CA LYS A 29 6.94 -4.81 12.01
C LYS A 29 7.77 -3.54 12.12
N ILE A 30 7.23 -2.45 11.62
CA ILE A 30 7.82 -1.11 11.69
C ILE A 30 6.75 -0.11 12.12
N GLU A 31 7.15 0.97 12.75
CA GLU A 31 6.22 2.05 13.15
C GLU A 31 6.04 3.07 12.03
N ASN A 32 7.06 3.29 11.23
CA ASN A 32 7.03 4.21 10.10
C ASN A 32 7.80 3.62 8.91
N VAL A 33 7.32 3.88 7.71
CA VAL A 33 7.97 3.39 6.48
C VAL A 33 9.43 3.82 6.34
N THR A 34 9.79 4.98 6.88
CA THR A 34 11.17 5.51 6.84
C THR A 34 12.18 4.67 7.64
N GLU A 35 11.72 3.75 8.49
CA GLU A 35 12.59 2.78 9.15
C GLU A 35 13.17 1.76 8.17
N LEU A 36 12.52 1.53 7.02
CA LEU A 36 13.05 0.75 5.92
C LEU A 36 14.05 1.60 5.14
N THR A 37 15.31 1.46 5.48
CA THR A 37 16.42 2.19 4.82
C THR A 37 16.65 1.69 3.39
N GLU A 38 17.36 2.48 2.59
CA GLU A 38 17.73 2.09 1.23
C GLU A 38 18.53 0.78 1.21
N GLU A 39 19.45 0.62 2.14
CA GLU A 39 20.23 -0.60 2.30
C GLU A 39 19.34 -1.83 2.57
N MET A 40 18.34 -1.68 3.43
CA MET A 40 17.36 -2.74 3.71
C MET A 40 16.54 -3.07 2.47
N ILE A 41 16.08 -2.08 1.72
CA ILE A 41 15.33 -2.27 0.48
C ILE A 41 16.18 -3.03 -0.56
N ILE A 42 17.41 -2.63 -0.75
CA ILE A 42 18.35 -3.33 -1.65
C ILE A 42 18.55 -4.77 -1.22
N THR A 43 18.76 -5.00 0.07
CA THR A 43 18.97 -6.34 0.63
C THR A 43 17.74 -7.23 0.43
N ILE A 44 16.55 -6.72 0.72
CA ILE A 44 15.27 -7.44 0.53
C ILE A 44 15.08 -7.78 -0.94
N LYS A 45 15.29 -6.80 -1.82
CA LYS A 45 15.20 -7.01 -3.26
C LYS A 45 16.10 -8.15 -3.75
N GLN A 46 17.34 -8.14 -3.32
CA GLN A 46 18.32 -9.16 -3.75
C GLN A 46 18.03 -10.54 -3.18
N LYS A 47 17.76 -10.63 -1.88
CA LYS A 47 17.54 -11.91 -1.20
C LYS A 47 16.23 -12.58 -1.55
N LEU A 48 15.17 -11.81 -1.67
CA LEU A 48 13.82 -12.32 -1.95
C LEU A 48 13.40 -12.15 -3.40
N GLN A 49 14.25 -11.59 -4.24
CA GLN A 49 13.97 -11.33 -5.66
C GLN A 49 12.68 -10.50 -5.85
N ILE A 50 12.47 -9.51 -4.98
CA ILE A 50 11.31 -8.62 -5.04
C ILE A 50 11.46 -7.65 -6.21
N GLU A 51 10.42 -7.51 -7.01
CA GLU A 51 10.37 -6.60 -8.17
C GLU A 51 9.48 -5.39 -7.94
N GLY A 52 8.54 -5.50 -7.02
CA GLY A 52 7.60 -4.43 -6.74
C GLY A 52 7.12 -4.43 -5.30
N VAL A 53 6.47 -3.33 -4.92
CA VAL A 53 5.88 -3.14 -3.61
C VAL A 53 4.49 -2.55 -3.72
N ILE A 54 3.58 -3.08 -2.94
CA ILE A 54 2.23 -2.54 -2.77
C ILE A 54 2.18 -1.86 -1.41
N ILE A 55 1.85 -0.58 -1.40
CA ILE A 55 1.87 0.24 -0.20
C ILE A 55 0.47 0.76 0.10
N ASP A 56 0.04 0.58 1.34
CA ASP A 56 -1.16 1.21 1.85
C ASP A 56 -0.94 2.71 2.05
N VAL A 57 -1.97 3.52 1.79
CA VAL A 57 -1.88 4.98 1.95
C VAL A 57 -2.20 5.39 3.37
N ASP A 58 -3.41 5.06 3.85
CA ASP A 58 -3.91 5.53 5.14
C ASP A 58 -3.24 4.78 6.29
N GLU A 59 -2.80 5.54 7.28
CA GLU A 59 -2.05 5.06 8.46
C GLU A 59 -0.71 4.37 8.12
N THR A 60 -0.26 4.48 6.87
CA THR A 60 1.04 3.96 6.40
C THR A 60 1.90 5.07 5.82
N LEU A 61 1.45 5.72 4.74
CA LEU A 61 2.14 6.86 4.13
C LEU A 61 1.76 8.19 4.74
N ARG A 62 0.55 8.28 5.27
CA ARG A 62 0.00 9.47 5.95
C ARG A 62 -0.83 9.05 7.14
N LYS A 63 -1.04 9.98 8.07
CA LYS A 63 -1.93 9.82 9.23
C LYS A 63 -3.11 10.80 9.17
N ASP A 64 -4.24 10.40 9.72
CA ASP A 64 -5.40 11.26 9.92
C ASP A 64 -5.88 11.98 8.66
N MET A 65 -5.85 11.33 7.52
CA MET A 65 -6.28 11.90 6.22
C MET A 65 -5.51 13.17 5.82
N LYS A 66 -4.34 13.40 6.39
CA LYS A 66 -3.47 14.55 6.08
C LYS A 66 -2.64 14.30 4.82
N VAL A 67 -1.88 15.29 4.39
CA VAL A 67 -0.92 15.13 3.30
C VAL A 67 0.17 14.14 3.69
N ILE A 68 0.78 13.49 2.70
CA ILE A 68 1.93 12.61 2.93
C ILE A 68 3.10 13.48 3.42
N PRO A 69 3.69 13.19 4.60
CA PRO A 69 4.83 13.93 5.09
C PRO A 69 6.01 13.92 4.12
N LYS A 70 6.77 14.99 4.10
CA LYS A 70 7.93 15.14 3.20
C LYS A 70 8.92 13.98 3.34
N CYS A 71 9.20 13.53 4.57
CA CYS A 71 10.09 12.39 4.81
C CYS A 71 9.58 11.10 4.16
N ASN A 72 8.26 10.87 4.17
CA ASN A 72 7.65 9.72 3.52
C ASN A 72 7.66 9.88 1.98
N GLN A 73 7.51 11.10 1.48
CA GLN A 73 7.65 11.36 0.04
C GLN A 73 9.07 11.08 -0.44
N GLU A 74 10.08 11.51 0.30
CA GLU A 74 11.49 11.24 0.00
C GLU A 74 11.79 9.74 0.08
N TRP A 75 11.20 9.04 1.04
CA TRP A 75 11.29 7.59 1.15
C TRP A 75 10.69 6.89 -0.08
N LEU A 76 9.52 7.32 -0.55
CA LEU A 76 8.90 6.79 -1.77
C LEU A 76 9.79 7.00 -3.00
N GLU A 77 10.39 8.17 -3.14
CA GLU A 77 11.33 8.45 -4.23
C GLU A 77 12.52 7.50 -4.21
N MET A 78 13.04 7.22 -3.03
CA MET A 78 14.12 6.24 -2.85
C MET A 78 13.67 4.83 -3.26
N VAL A 79 12.52 4.37 -2.79
CA VAL A 79 11.99 3.04 -3.11
C VAL A 79 11.77 2.88 -4.62
N MET A 80 11.25 3.92 -5.28
CA MET A 80 11.00 3.92 -6.72
C MET A 80 12.25 3.76 -7.59
N LYS A 81 13.42 4.05 -7.04
CA LYS A 81 14.70 3.78 -7.73
C LYS A 81 15.00 2.28 -7.85
N HIS A 82 14.42 1.47 -6.98
CA HIS A 82 14.72 0.04 -6.87
C HIS A 82 13.55 -0.85 -7.23
N LEU A 83 12.32 -0.42 -6.96
CA LEU A 83 11.11 -1.23 -7.05
C LEU A 83 9.99 -0.50 -7.79
N LYS A 84 9.13 -1.24 -8.45
CA LYS A 84 7.85 -0.71 -8.93
C LYS A 84 6.93 -0.52 -7.74
N VAL A 85 6.26 0.64 -7.65
CA VAL A 85 5.40 1.02 -6.54
C VAL A 85 3.96 1.17 -7.00
N VAL A 86 3.05 0.54 -6.27
CA VAL A 86 1.61 0.74 -6.40
C VAL A 86 1.06 1.12 -5.03
N ALA A 87 0.33 2.23 -4.97
CA ALA A 87 -0.36 2.65 -3.77
C ALA A 87 -1.82 2.16 -3.79
N VAL A 88 -2.28 1.61 -2.69
CA VAL A 88 -3.60 1.01 -2.57
C VAL A 88 -4.34 1.61 -1.38
N SER A 89 -5.60 1.97 -1.57
CA SER A 89 -6.46 2.52 -0.52
C SER A 89 -7.88 1.98 -0.61
N ASN A 90 -8.54 1.82 0.53
CA ASN A 90 -9.97 1.49 0.56
C ASN A 90 -10.85 2.69 0.18
N GLY A 91 -10.42 3.88 0.53
CA GLY A 91 -11.09 5.11 0.15
C GLY A 91 -10.60 5.67 -1.19
N ARG A 92 -11.06 6.87 -1.48
CA ARG A 92 -10.60 7.66 -2.62
C ARG A 92 -10.28 9.07 -2.14
N ASP A 93 -9.12 9.56 -2.51
CA ASP A 93 -8.69 10.93 -2.24
C ASP A 93 -8.01 11.50 -3.49
N ASP A 94 -8.62 12.51 -4.07
CA ASP A 94 -8.11 13.11 -5.31
C ASP A 94 -6.76 13.81 -5.12
N LYS A 95 -6.46 14.31 -3.94
CA LYS A 95 -5.13 14.88 -3.63
C LYS A 95 -4.03 13.81 -3.65
N ILE A 96 -4.33 12.64 -3.11
CA ILE A 96 -3.40 11.50 -3.15
C ILE A 96 -3.26 10.99 -4.58
N LYS A 97 -4.35 10.92 -5.32
CA LYS A 97 -4.33 10.55 -6.73
C LYS A 97 -3.42 11.49 -7.53
N ASP A 98 -3.58 12.80 -7.36
CA ASP A 98 -2.76 13.81 -8.05
C ASP A 98 -1.28 13.69 -7.67
N TYR A 99 -0.99 13.49 -6.40
CA TYR A 99 0.37 13.25 -5.92
C TYR A 99 0.99 12.01 -6.59
N CYS A 100 0.28 10.90 -6.58
CA CYS A 100 0.74 9.65 -7.18
C CYS A 100 0.98 9.80 -8.69
N GLU A 101 0.06 10.44 -9.41
CA GLU A 101 0.21 10.71 -10.85
C GLU A 101 1.46 11.54 -11.16
N LYS A 102 1.73 12.57 -10.37
CA LYS A 102 2.94 13.41 -10.53
C LYS A 102 4.23 12.62 -10.28
N GLN A 103 4.19 11.65 -9.39
CA GLN A 103 5.34 10.80 -9.06
C GLN A 103 5.48 9.58 -9.97
N GLY A 104 4.51 9.30 -10.83
CA GLY A 104 4.49 8.08 -11.64
C GLY A 104 4.11 6.83 -10.86
N ILE A 105 3.42 6.98 -9.72
CA ILE A 105 2.91 5.90 -8.90
C ILE A 105 1.47 5.61 -9.31
N THR A 106 1.13 4.36 -9.58
CA THR A 106 -0.26 3.97 -9.80
C THR A 106 -1.01 3.92 -8.48
N TYR A 107 -2.15 4.59 -8.43
CA TYR A 107 -3.02 4.64 -7.26
C TYR A 107 -4.30 3.84 -7.51
N ILE A 108 -4.55 2.84 -6.66
CA ILE A 108 -5.77 2.04 -6.68
C ILE A 108 -6.63 2.47 -5.50
N SER A 109 -7.72 3.16 -5.79
CA SER A 109 -8.75 3.52 -4.82
C SER A 109 -9.84 2.44 -4.74
N ASN A 110 -10.62 2.46 -3.67
CA ASN A 110 -11.71 1.50 -3.45
C ASN A 110 -11.28 0.04 -3.60
N ALA A 111 -10.15 -0.30 -3.01
CA ALA A 111 -9.51 -1.59 -3.17
C ALA A 111 -10.20 -2.74 -2.44
N TRP A 112 -11.13 -2.43 -1.54
CA TRP A 112 -11.87 -3.42 -0.73
C TRP A 112 -10.96 -4.35 0.07
N LYS A 113 -9.86 -3.80 0.61
CA LYS A 113 -9.02 -4.58 1.51
C LYS A 113 -9.82 -5.07 2.74
N PRO A 114 -9.61 -6.27 3.26
CA PRO A 114 -8.55 -7.22 2.89
C PRO A 114 -8.91 -8.19 1.75
N LEU A 115 -9.95 -7.92 0.97
CA LEU A 115 -10.26 -8.71 -0.22
C LEU A 115 -9.15 -8.61 -1.26
N SER A 116 -8.94 -9.67 -2.02
CA SER A 116 -7.74 -9.82 -2.84
C SER A 116 -7.76 -9.11 -4.19
N PHE A 117 -8.91 -8.61 -4.65
CA PHE A 117 -9.00 -8.09 -6.03
C PHE A 117 -8.16 -6.82 -6.27
N GLY A 118 -8.05 -5.92 -5.27
CA GLY A 118 -7.17 -4.76 -5.35
C GLY A 118 -5.70 -5.15 -5.45
N PHE A 119 -5.28 -6.12 -4.68
CA PHE A 119 -3.92 -6.67 -4.73
C PHE A 119 -3.64 -7.40 -6.05
N LYS A 120 -4.61 -8.16 -6.57
CA LYS A 120 -4.50 -8.80 -7.89
C LYS A 120 -4.34 -7.77 -9.02
N LYS A 121 -5.09 -6.67 -8.94
CA LYS A 121 -4.95 -5.56 -9.88
C LYS A 121 -3.56 -4.92 -9.80
N ALA A 122 -3.05 -4.71 -8.59
CA ALA A 122 -1.70 -4.21 -8.37
C ALA A 122 -0.63 -5.15 -8.94
N CYS A 123 -0.77 -6.45 -8.74
CA CYS A 123 0.14 -7.45 -9.33
C CYS A 123 0.19 -7.37 -10.85
N LYS A 124 -0.96 -7.19 -11.51
CA LYS A 124 -1.02 -7.01 -12.96
C LYS A 124 -0.32 -5.74 -13.44
N ILE A 125 -0.45 -4.64 -12.68
CA ILE A 125 0.21 -3.37 -12.98
C ILE A 125 1.73 -3.49 -12.85
N ILE A 126 2.19 -4.16 -11.81
CA ILE A 126 3.62 -4.44 -11.60
C ILE A 126 4.13 -5.45 -12.63
N ASP A 127 3.25 -6.27 -13.18
CA ASP A 127 3.53 -7.30 -14.18
C ASP A 127 4.54 -8.35 -13.67
N THR A 128 4.24 -8.88 -12.50
CA THR A 128 5.04 -9.94 -11.89
C THR A 128 4.17 -10.84 -10.99
N GLU A 129 4.77 -11.93 -10.52
CA GLU A 129 4.09 -12.89 -9.66
C GLU A 129 3.98 -12.36 -8.22
N PRO A 130 2.92 -12.72 -7.46
CA PRO A 130 2.73 -12.24 -6.08
C PRO A 130 3.93 -12.50 -5.16
N GLU A 131 4.65 -13.58 -5.36
CA GLU A 131 5.83 -13.95 -4.56
C GLU A 131 6.99 -12.94 -4.70
N LYS A 132 7.00 -12.16 -5.79
CA LYS A 132 8.02 -11.13 -6.06
C LYS A 132 7.56 -9.73 -5.66
N ILE A 133 6.50 -9.62 -4.89
CA ILE A 133 5.93 -8.35 -4.44
C ILE A 133 5.92 -8.31 -2.91
N ALA A 134 6.39 -7.21 -2.38
CA ALA A 134 6.30 -6.90 -0.96
C ALA A 134 5.05 -6.05 -0.66
#